data_9a410879dc3ded4712f89ffac85595f6
#
_entry.id   9a410879dc3ded4712f89ffac85595f6
#
_cell.length_a   1.000
_cell.length_b   1.000
_cell.length_c   1.000
_cell.angle_alpha   90.00
_cell.angle_beta   90.00
_cell.angle_gamma   90.00
#
_symmetry.space_group_name_H-M   'P 1'
#
loop_
_entity.id
_entity.type
_entity.pdbx_description
1 polymer ?
#
loop_
_entity_poly.entity_id
_entity_poly.type
_entity_poly.pdbx_seq_one_letter_code
_entity_poly.pdbx_strand_id
1 'polypeptide(L)'
;MELGAFSISLAVRDLAASLAFYEKLGFRRLGGSPSQNWVILKNGDPVIGLFQGMCDKNLLTFNPGWNSKAQALRSFTDVRELQRELRAQGVIFATETDESTTGQASFMAVDPDGNPIRIDQHV
;
A
#
# COMPACT_ATOMS: atom_id res chain seq x y z
N MET A 1 -1.89 16.07 7.24
CA MET A 1 -2.37 15.21 6.14
C MET A 1 -2.48 13.77 6.65
N GLU A 2 -3.66 13.19 6.56
CA GLU A 2 -3.89 11.81 6.99
C GLU A 2 -3.86 10.89 5.79
N LEU A 3 -2.96 9.89 5.83
CA LEU A 3 -2.76 8.94 4.73
C LEU A 3 -3.48 7.60 4.96
N GLY A 4 -4.11 7.41 6.12
CA GLY A 4 -4.88 6.20 6.43
C GLY A 4 -4.04 5.00 6.85
N ALA A 5 -4.57 3.81 6.59
CA ALA A 5 -3.94 2.55 6.97
C ALA A 5 -2.59 2.36 6.29
N PHE A 6 -1.63 1.87 7.06
CA PHE A 6 -0.25 1.67 6.60
C PHE A 6 0.11 0.21 6.48
N SER A 7 0.85 -0.12 5.44
CA SER A 7 1.52 -1.42 5.29
C SER A 7 2.83 -1.26 4.53
N ILE A 8 3.75 -2.21 4.72
CA ILE A 8 4.94 -2.33 3.90
C ILE A 8 4.68 -3.42 2.88
N SER A 9 4.90 -3.10 1.60
CA SER A 9 4.78 -4.07 0.51
C SER A 9 6.19 -4.56 0.15
N LEU A 10 6.44 -5.84 0.34
CA LEU A 10 7.73 -6.46 0.09
C LEU A 10 7.73 -7.18 -1.26
N ALA A 11 8.73 -6.86 -2.09
CA ALA A 11 8.98 -7.60 -3.31
C ALA A 11 9.73 -8.89 -2.93
N VAL A 12 9.12 -10.05 -3.20
CA VAL A 12 9.69 -11.34 -2.83
C VAL A 12 9.97 -12.19 -4.06
N ARG A 13 11.00 -13.03 -3.98
CA ARG A 13 11.38 -13.94 -5.07
C ARG A 13 10.60 -15.24 -5.03
N ASP A 14 10.27 -15.71 -3.82
CA ASP A 14 9.57 -16.96 -3.59
C ASP A 14 8.52 -16.73 -2.50
N LEU A 15 7.28 -16.58 -2.93
CA LEU A 15 6.17 -16.25 -2.03
C LEU A 15 5.99 -17.32 -0.94
N ALA A 16 6.07 -18.60 -1.30
CA ALA A 16 5.89 -19.68 -0.34
C ALA A 16 6.96 -19.66 0.75
N ALA A 17 8.22 -19.44 0.37
CA ALA A 17 9.32 -19.35 1.32
C ALA A 17 9.16 -18.15 2.25
N SER A 18 8.81 -16.99 1.70
CA SER A 18 8.61 -15.77 2.49
C SER A 18 7.42 -15.91 3.43
N LEU A 19 6.33 -16.48 2.96
CA LEU A 19 5.15 -16.74 3.79
C LEU A 19 5.50 -17.63 4.98
N ALA A 20 6.20 -18.73 4.74
CA ALA A 20 6.64 -19.65 5.80
C ALA A 20 7.54 -18.95 6.81
N PHE A 21 8.43 -18.07 6.35
CA PHE A 21 9.32 -17.30 7.22
C PHE A 21 8.52 -16.36 8.14
N TYR A 22 7.62 -15.57 7.59
CA TYR A 22 6.86 -14.59 8.38
C TYR A 22 5.84 -15.27 9.31
N GLU A 23 5.29 -16.42 8.93
CA GLU A 23 4.44 -17.22 9.81
C GLU A 23 5.20 -17.67 11.07
N LYS A 24 6.51 -17.96 10.95
CA LYS A 24 7.34 -18.28 12.12
C LYS A 24 7.49 -17.10 13.08
N LEU A 25 7.39 -15.88 12.59
CA LEU A 25 7.42 -14.67 13.42
C LEU A 25 6.06 -14.35 14.05
N GLY A 26 5.04 -15.15 13.76
CA GLY A 26 3.71 -14.96 14.29
C GLY A 26 2.74 -14.20 13.39
N PHE A 27 3.13 -13.90 12.15
CA PHE A 27 2.21 -13.28 11.20
C PHE A 27 1.15 -14.27 10.74
N ARG A 28 -0.05 -13.77 10.51
CA ARG A 28 -1.19 -14.54 10.01
C ARG A 28 -1.74 -13.91 8.75
N ARG A 29 -2.31 -14.71 7.87
CA ARG A 29 -2.95 -14.22 6.66
C ARG A 29 -4.14 -13.34 7.00
N LEU A 30 -4.14 -12.15 6.45
CA LEU A 30 -5.27 -11.22 6.51
C LEU A 30 -6.05 -11.25 5.20
N GLY A 31 -5.36 -11.43 4.07
CA GLY A 31 -5.97 -11.47 2.76
C GLY A 31 -4.97 -11.87 1.69
N GLY A 32 -5.38 -11.72 0.44
CA GLY A 32 -4.55 -12.02 -0.70
C GLY A 32 -4.93 -13.32 -1.40
N SER A 33 -4.17 -13.64 -2.43
CA SER A 33 -4.35 -14.82 -3.25
C SER A 33 -2.97 -15.40 -3.61
N PRO A 34 -2.49 -16.43 -2.88
CA PRO A 34 -1.20 -17.04 -3.18
C PRO A 34 -1.09 -17.56 -4.62
N SER A 35 -2.20 -18.03 -5.20
CA SER A 35 -2.22 -18.46 -6.60
C SER A 35 -2.02 -17.30 -7.58
N GLN A 36 -2.25 -16.07 -7.15
CA GLN A 36 -2.01 -14.84 -7.92
C GLN A 36 -0.73 -14.13 -7.46
N ASN A 37 0.10 -14.80 -6.68
CA ASN A 37 1.44 -14.36 -6.27
C ASN A 37 1.45 -13.20 -5.28
N TRP A 38 0.44 -13.08 -4.44
CA TRP A 38 0.45 -12.07 -3.38
C TRP A 38 -0.32 -12.52 -2.14
N VAL A 39 0.09 -11.98 -0.99
CA VAL A 39 -0.54 -12.27 0.31
C VAL A 39 -0.36 -11.07 1.23
N ILE A 40 -1.37 -10.78 2.04
CA ILE A 40 -1.28 -9.77 3.10
C ILE A 40 -1.26 -10.47 4.44
N LEU A 41 -0.31 -10.07 5.28
CA LEU A 41 -0.08 -10.67 6.60
C LEU A 41 -0.22 -9.61 7.69
N LYS A 42 -0.65 -10.04 8.86
CA LYS A 42 -0.80 -9.17 10.03
C LYS A 42 -0.27 -9.87 11.28
N ASN A 43 0.40 -9.09 12.14
CA ASN A 43 0.81 -9.55 13.46
C ASN A 43 0.50 -8.44 14.46
N GLY A 44 -0.65 -8.54 15.14
CA GLY A 44 -1.13 -7.43 15.94
C GLY A 44 -1.47 -6.23 15.06
N ASP A 45 -0.80 -5.09 15.25
CA ASP A 45 -1.01 -3.90 14.44
C ASP A 45 -0.23 -3.90 13.12
N PRO A 46 1.05 -4.33 13.08
CA PRO A 46 1.82 -4.31 11.82
C PRO A 46 1.19 -5.17 10.72
N VAL A 47 1.15 -4.58 9.54
CA VAL A 47 0.67 -5.25 8.33
C VAL A 47 1.78 -5.22 7.28
N ILE A 48 2.04 -6.36 6.65
CA ILE A 48 2.96 -6.45 5.53
C ILE A 48 2.27 -7.15 4.36
N GLY A 49 2.64 -6.75 3.14
CA GLY A 49 2.22 -7.43 1.93
C GLY A 49 3.41 -8.13 1.30
N LEU A 50 3.22 -9.34 0.81
CA LEU A 50 4.23 -10.09 0.07
C LEU A 50 3.76 -10.19 -1.38
N PHE A 51 4.61 -9.74 -2.32
CA PHE A 51 4.27 -9.68 -3.73
C PHE A 51 5.39 -10.28 -4.56
N GLN A 52 5.08 -11.35 -5.29
CA GLN A 52 6.04 -12.02 -6.17
C GLN A 52 5.84 -11.58 -7.61
N GLY A 53 6.88 -10.99 -8.20
CA GLY A 53 6.86 -10.59 -9.62
C GLY A 53 5.98 -9.39 -9.95
N MET A 54 5.49 -8.65 -8.94
CA MET A 54 4.57 -7.53 -9.13
C MET A 54 5.21 -6.16 -8.93
N CYS A 55 6.34 -6.10 -8.26
CA CYS A 55 7.08 -4.86 -8.04
C CYS A 55 8.58 -5.14 -7.94
N ASP A 56 9.38 -4.16 -8.35
CA ASP A 56 10.85 -4.28 -8.36
C ASP A 56 11.47 -3.93 -7.02
N LYS A 57 10.78 -3.13 -6.23
CA LYS A 57 11.26 -2.59 -4.96
C LYS A 57 10.19 -2.72 -3.88
N ASN A 58 10.64 -2.72 -2.63
CA ASN A 58 9.72 -2.62 -1.50
C ASN A 58 9.06 -1.25 -1.47
N LEU A 59 7.79 -1.20 -1.07
CA LEU A 59 6.99 0.01 -1.05
C LEU A 59 6.47 0.30 0.34
N LEU A 60 6.42 1.58 0.71
CA LEU A 60 5.54 2.04 1.77
C LEU A 60 4.15 2.23 1.15
N THR A 61 3.13 1.67 1.77
CA THR A 61 1.76 1.74 1.23
C THR A 61 0.82 2.34 2.26
N PHE A 62 0.02 3.32 1.83
CA PHE A 62 -1.00 3.94 2.66
C PHE A 62 -2.34 3.86 1.96
N ASN A 63 -3.40 3.63 2.74
CA ASN A 63 -4.77 3.59 2.23
C ASN A 63 -5.62 4.66 2.93
N PRO A 64 -5.89 5.79 2.28
CA PRO A 64 -6.59 6.91 2.91
C PRO A 64 -8.05 6.63 3.27
N GLY A 65 -8.66 5.61 2.66
CA GLY A 65 -10.06 5.27 2.93
C GLY A 65 -10.26 4.26 4.05
N TRP A 66 -9.19 3.75 4.65
CA TRP A 66 -9.25 2.72 5.68
C TRP A 66 -8.52 3.12 6.96
N ASN A 67 -8.99 2.56 8.10
CA ASN A 67 -8.25 2.61 9.36
C ASN A 67 -7.28 1.42 9.47
N SER A 68 -6.54 1.34 10.58
CA SER A 68 -5.54 0.28 10.81
C SER A 68 -6.13 -1.14 10.88
N LYS A 69 -7.46 -1.26 10.98
CA LYS A 69 -8.17 -2.54 10.99
C LYS A 69 -8.77 -2.90 9.63
N ALA A 70 -8.37 -2.18 8.58
CA ALA A 70 -8.89 -2.33 7.22
C ALA A 70 -10.41 -2.10 7.14
N GLN A 71 -10.93 -1.23 8.00
CA GLN A 71 -12.34 -0.83 7.99
C GLN A 71 -12.47 0.48 7.23
N ALA A 72 -13.48 0.57 6.36
CA ALA A 72 -13.75 1.79 5.60
C ALA A 72 -14.12 2.94 6.53
N LEU A 73 -13.49 4.09 6.32
CA LEU A 73 -13.77 5.31 7.07
C LEU A 73 -14.99 6.03 6.48
N ARG A 74 -15.77 6.66 7.37
CA ARG A 74 -16.91 7.49 6.93
C ARG A 74 -16.44 8.76 6.22
N SER A 75 -15.31 9.29 6.65
CA SER A 75 -14.74 10.52 6.12
C SER A 75 -13.23 10.36 6.01
N PHE A 76 -12.70 10.73 4.87
CA PHE A 76 -11.26 10.69 4.60
C PHE A 76 -10.96 11.65 3.45
N THR A 77 -9.69 12.02 3.30
CA THR A 77 -9.26 12.81 2.17
C THR A 77 -9.08 11.92 0.95
N ASP A 78 -9.79 12.20 -0.13
CA ASP A 78 -9.71 11.42 -1.37
C ASP A 78 -8.29 11.44 -1.94
N VAL A 79 -7.89 10.32 -2.54
CA VAL A 79 -6.55 10.15 -3.10
C VAL A 79 -6.20 11.24 -4.13
N ARG A 80 -7.18 11.72 -4.88
CA ARG A 80 -6.97 12.76 -5.90
C ARG A 80 -6.69 14.12 -5.28
N GLU A 81 -7.33 14.40 -4.16
CA GLU A 81 -7.06 15.60 -3.38
C GLU A 81 -5.67 15.54 -2.75
N LEU A 82 -5.28 14.39 -2.19
CA LEU A 82 -3.92 14.18 -1.68
C LEU A 82 -2.89 14.39 -2.78
N GLN A 83 -3.15 13.88 -3.98
CA GLN A 83 -2.26 14.06 -5.13
C GLN A 83 -2.08 15.54 -5.47
N ARG A 84 -3.19 16.30 -5.51
CA ARG A 84 -3.13 17.76 -5.78
C ARG A 84 -2.33 18.50 -4.72
N GLU A 85 -2.57 18.20 -3.44
CA GLU A 85 -1.86 18.82 -2.34
C GLU A 85 -0.35 18.55 -2.41
N LEU A 86 0.03 17.31 -2.67
CA LEU A 86 1.42 16.91 -2.76
C LEU A 86 2.11 17.53 -3.99
N ARG A 87 1.40 17.61 -5.11
CA ARG A 87 1.93 18.28 -6.30
C ARG A 87 2.21 19.76 -6.01
N ALA A 88 1.33 20.43 -5.28
CA ALA A 88 1.51 21.82 -4.91
C ALA A 88 2.73 22.03 -4.01
N GLN A 89 3.15 21.00 -3.26
CA GLN A 89 4.34 21.02 -2.41
C GLN A 89 5.61 20.58 -3.11
N GLY A 90 5.54 20.27 -4.41
CA GLY A 90 6.70 19.89 -5.20
C GLY A 90 7.12 18.42 -5.08
N VAL A 91 6.23 17.56 -4.61
CA VAL A 91 6.51 16.11 -4.52
C VAL A 91 6.65 15.52 -5.91
N ILE A 92 7.62 14.61 -6.07
CA ILE A 92 7.87 13.91 -7.33
C ILE A 92 7.01 12.64 -7.38
N PHE A 93 6.32 12.42 -8.50
CA PHE A 93 5.49 11.24 -8.72
C PHE A 93 6.12 10.30 -9.74
N ALA A 94 6.10 8.99 -9.44
CA ALA A 94 6.39 7.95 -10.42
C ALA A 94 5.17 7.65 -11.28
N THR A 95 3.98 7.63 -10.65
CA THR A 95 2.69 7.49 -11.34
C THR A 95 1.67 8.43 -10.72
N GLU A 96 0.68 8.83 -11.52
CA GLU A 96 -0.41 9.69 -11.06
C GLU A 96 -1.75 9.07 -11.42
N THR A 97 -2.78 9.40 -10.64
CA THR A 97 -4.15 9.00 -10.97
C THR A 97 -4.85 10.11 -11.75
N ASP A 98 -5.88 9.73 -12.50
CA ASP A 98 -6.75 10.67 -13.21
C ASP A 98 -7.68 11.34 -12.20
N GLU A 99 -7.54 12.66 -12.02
CA GLU A 99 -8.28 13.42 -11.02
C GLU A 99 -9.76 13.67 -11.39
N SER A 100 -10.16 13.28 -12.60
CA SER A 100 -11.55 13.38 -13.03
C SER A 100 -12.40 12.16 -12.65
N THR A 101 -11.77 11.09 -12.15
CA THR A 101 -12.44 9.86 -11.77
C THR A 101 -12.91 9.88 -10.31
N THR A 102 -13.67 8.84 -9.91
CA THR A 102 -14.11 8.63 -8.52
C THR A 102 -13.90 7.17 -8.13
N GLY A 103 -13.89 6.90 -6.80
CA GLY A 103 -13.73 5.56 -6.29
C GLY A 103 -12.27 5.14 -6.18
N GLN A 104 -12.01 3.85 -6.35
CA GLN A 104 -10.66 3.28 -6.23
C GLN A 104 -9.68 3.95 -7.17
N ALA A 105 -8.54 4.33 -6.65
CA ALA A 105 -7.45 4.89 -7.43
C ALA A 105 -6.17 4.89 -6.60
N SER A 106 -5.02 5.01 -7.26
CA SER A 106 -3.74 5.06 -6.60
C SER A 106 -2.76 5.95 -7.35
N PHE A 107 -1.78 6.47 -6.61
CA PHE A 107 -0.61 7.10 -7.21
C PHE A 107 0.63 6.65 -6.47
N MET A 108 1.79 6.88 -7.06
CA MET A 108 3.07 6.57 -6.46
C MET A 108 3.96 7.80 -6.43
N ALA A 109 4.35 8.21 -5.24
CA ALA A 109 5.33 9.24 -5.02
C ALA A 109 6.70 8.62 -4.80
N VAL A 110 7.76 9.43 -4.88
CA VAL A 110 9.14 8.98 -4.66
C VAL A 110 9.78 9.96 -3.67
N ASP A 111 10.38 9.42 -2.60
CA ASP A 111 11.08 10.24 -1.63
C ASP A 111 12.46 10.68 -2.16
N PRO A 112 13.19 11.55 -1.43
CA PRO A 112 14.49 12.06 -1.91
C PRO A 112 15.54 10.98 -2.19
N ASP A 113 15.42 9.81 -1.57
CA ASP A 113 16.36 8.72 -1.73
C ASP A 113 15.91 7.65 -2.74
N GLY A 114 14.78 7.91 -3.42
CA GLY A 114 14.27 7.02 -4.44
C GLY A 114 13.35 5.93 -3.90
N ASN A 115 12.92 6.00 -2.64
CA ASN A 115 11.98 5.03 -2.09
C ASN A 115 10.57 5.31 -2.61
N PRO A 116 9.89 4.31 -3.18
CA PRO A 116 8.53 4.49 -3.67
C PRO A 116 7.52 4.45 -2.52
N ILE A 117 6.54 5.34 -2.60
CA ILE A 117 5.44 5.44 -1.63
C ILE A 117 4.14 5.38 -2.41
N ARG A 118 3.36 4.34 -2.19
CA ARG A 118 2.07 4.15 -2.85
C ARG A 118 0.94 4.66 -1.96
N ILE A 119 0.11 5.51 -2.49
CA ILE A 119 -1.15 5.91 -1.87
C ILE A 119 -2.26 5.20 -2.66
N ASP A 120 -2.93 4.28 -2.00
CA ASP A 120 -3.81 3.30 -2.65
C ASP A 120 -5.19 3.30 -2.00
N GLN A 121 -6.13 4.04 -2.59
CA GLN A 121 -7.49 4.14 -2.10
C GLN A 121 -8.33 2.98 -2.64
N HIS A 122 -8.92 2.21 -1.75
CA HIS A 122 -9.74 1.03 -2.10
C HIS A 122 -11.25 1.29 -2.05
N VAL A 123 -11.67 2.45 -1.63
CA VAL A 123 -13.10 2.79 -1.50
C VAL A 123 -13.54 4.05 -2.24
#